data_864cf5551615f961fb83a9cf225bb6d7
#
_entry.id   864cf5551615f961fb83a9cf225bb6d7
#
_cell.length_a   1.000
_cell.length_b   1.000
_cell.length_c   1.000
_cell.angle_alpha   90.00
_cell.angle_beta   90.00
_cell.angle_gamma   90.00
#
_symmetry.space_group_name_H-M   'P 1'
#
loop_
_entity.id
_entity.type
_entity.pdbx_description
1 polymer ?
#
loop_
_entity_poly.entity_id
_entity_poly.type
_entity_poly.pdbx_seq_one_letter_code
_entity_poly.pdbx_strand_id
1 'polypeptide(L)'
;MQGKTPKREKRGVLARRMRAAARTATLCSVTAAMLCAAPAPAAQCGDNADGFDDWLAAFKQEAASAGISGSVIESALADVAYDDQVISHDRGQRAFQQNFAQFAARRVTAYRLRKGKTLLLSYAEAFDKIERRYGVPGPVLVAIWGLETEFGAGSGDFPTFTALATLAYDCRRSGQFRAELLDALRIVQRGDLEPSQMRGAWAGELGQTQFLPSTYLKYAVGVDGARAVDLIDNAEDALASTANFLRAKGWKRGAGWDEGQPNFAALQEWNSAPVYAKTIALFADKLAGVTESGAER
;
A
#
# COMPACT_ATOMS: atom_id res chain seq x y z
N MET A 1 10.04 73.29 28.40
CA MET A 1 11.16 74.08 27.85
C MET A 1 11.34 73.53 26.44
N GLN A 2 10.77 74.24 25.51
CA GLN A 2 11.40 75.13 24.52
C GLN A 2 12.39 74.32 23.65
N GLY A 3 12.14 74.10 22.38
CA GLY A 3 11.71 74.96 21.30
C GLY A 3 12.82 74.97 20.27
N LYS A 4 12.63 74.74 19.08
CA LYS A 4 12.44 75.64 17.91
C LYS A 4 12.86 74.92 16.62
N THR A 5 12.01 74.75 15.66
CA THR A 5 12.26 74.96 14.23
C THR A 5 12.62 76.45 13.99
N PRO A 6 13.11 76.91 12.85
CA PRO A 6 12.86 76.54 11.49
C PRO A 6 14.03 76.79 10.49
N LYS A 7 13.98 76.54 9.24
CA LYS A 7 13.83 77.44 8.08
C LYS A 7 14.26 76.80 6.78
N ARG A 8 13.39 76.98 5.89
CA ARG A 8 13.37 76.89 4.44
C ARG A 8 14.38 77.89 3.83
N GLU A 9 15.10 77.52 2.77
CA GLU A 9 15.35 78.48 1.69
C GLU A 9 15.48 77.82 0.30
N LYS A 10 15.02 78.57 -0.66
CA LYS A 10 14.73 78.25 -2.06
C LYS A 10 15.91 78.67 -2.96
N ARG A 11 15.85 78.14 -4.17
CA ARG A 11 16.27 78.64 -5.46
C ARG A 11 17.62 78.20 -6.01
N GLY A 12 17.55 77.79 -7.28
CA GLY A 12 18.62 77.86 -8.24
C GLY A 12 18.37 76.97 -9.47
N VAL A 13 17.50 77.50 -10.37
CA VAL A 13 17.33 77.00 -11.76
C VAL A 13 18.62 77.30 -12.53
N LEU A 14 19.26 76.32 -13.16
CA LEU A 14 19.99 76.58 -14.41
C LEU A 14 19.90 75.39 -15.35
N ALA A 15 19.24 75.66 -16.46
CA ALA A 15 19.19 74.73 -17.61
C ALA A 15 20.56 74.65 -18.32
N ARG A 16 20.98 73.46 -18.66
CA ARG A 16 21.96 73.25 -19.70
C ARG A 16 21.59 72.07 -20.59
N ARG A 17 21.18 72.39 -21.76
CA ARG A 17 21.04 71.50 -22.93
C ARG A 17 22.37 70.78 -23.16
N MET A 18 22.39 69.51 -23.49
CA MET A 18 23.10 69.00 -24.69
C MET A 18 22.96 67.48 -24.85
N ARG A 19 22.43 67.16 -26.01
CA ARG A 19 22.78 66.08 -26.91
C ARG A 19 22.30 64.67 -26.58
N ALA A 20 21.33 64.26 -27.35
CA ALA A 20 20.93 62.91 -27.67
C ALA A 20 22.12 62.08 -28.20
N ALA A 21 22.35 60.91 -27.61
CA ALA A 21 23.03 59.81 -28.23
C ALA A 21 22.11 58.60 -28.19
N ALA A 22 21.55 58.31 -29.34
CA ALA A 22 20.79 57.08 -29.55
C ALA A 22 21.73 55.88 -29.40
N ARG A 23 21.51 55.06 -28.38
CA ARG A 23 22.06 53.72 -28.29
C ARG A 23 20.90 52.76 -28.53
N THR A 24 20.89 52.21 -29.74
CA THR A 24 20.08 51.03 -30.12
C THR A 24 20.44 49.87 -29.26
N ALA A 25 19.63 49.58 -28.25
CA ALA A 25 19.71 48.31 -27.50
C ALA A 25 18.92 47.24 -28.27
N THR A 26 19.66 46.36 -28.92
CA THR A 26 19.11 45.14 -29.53
C THR A 26 18.67 44.22 -28.42
N LEU A 27 17.33 44.13 -28.17
CA LEU A 27 16.73 43.15 -27.31
C LEU A 27 16.80 41.78 -28.03
N CYS A 28 17.75 40.92 -27.65
CA CYS A 28 17.67 39.49 -27.94
C CYS A 28 16.56 38.90 -27.09
N SER A 29 15.36 38.73 -27.66
CA SER A 29 14.31 37.93 -27.06
C SER A 29 14.66 36.47 -27.16
N VAL A 30 15.20 35.90 -26.07
CA VAL A 30 15.33 34.42 -25.92
C VAL A 30 13.92 33.93 -25.58
N THR A 31 13.20 33.48 -26.58
CA THR A 31 11.96 32.70 -26.41
C THR A 31 12.39 31.30 -25.93
N ALA A 32 12.34 31.09 -24.63
CA ALA A 32 12.39 29.72 -24.05
C ALA A 32 11.13 29.00 -24.50
N ALA A 33 11.26 28.15 -25.51
CA ALA A 33 10.22 27.19 -25.87
C ALA A 33 10.12 26.17 -24.72
N MET A 34 9.15 26.35 -23.82
CA MET A 34 8.69 25.28 -22.94
C MET A 34 8.09 24.20 -23.83
N LEU A 35 8.84 23.14 -24.10
CA LEU A 35 8.28 21.90 -24.60
C LEU A 35 7.35 21.37 -23.49
N CYS A 36 6.06 21.64 -23.59
CA CYS A 36 5.04 20.86 -22.90
C CYS A 36 5.12 19.46 -23.49
N ALA A 37 5.83 18.54 -22.80
CA ALA A 37 5.71 17.12 -23.10
C ALA A 37 4.24 16.75 -22.89
N ALA A 38 3.54 16.42 -23.99
CA ALA A 38 2.21 15.85 -23.90
C ALA A 38 2.31 14.56 -23.06
N PRO A 39 1.38 14.30 -22.13
CA PRO A 39 1.37 13.04 -21.42
C PRO A 39 1.35 11.90 -22.44
N ALA A 40 2.27 10.96 -22.29
CA ALA A 40 2.27 9.76 -23.13
C ALA A 40 0.90 9.08 -23.03
N PRO A 41 0.30 8.65 -24.16
CA PRO A 41 -0.97 7.93 -24.10
C PRO A 41 -0.80 6.72 -23.18
N ALA A 42 -1.75 6.53 -22.27
CA ALA A 42 -1.75 5.37 -21.38
C ALA A 42 -1.70 4.10 -22.25
N ALA A 43 -0.77 3.19 -21.89
CA ALA A 43 -0.63 1.93 -22.62
C ALA A 43 -1.97 1.18 -22.66
N GLN A 44 -2.39 0.71 -23.84
CA GLN A 44 -3.66 0.01 -24.01
C GLN A 44 -3.60 -1.36 -23.36
N CYS A 45 -4.65 -1.72 -22.62
CA CYS A 45 -4.78 -3.06 -22.05
C CYS A 45 -5.05 -4.10 -23.15
N GLY A 46 -4.79 -5.37 -22.87
CA GLY A 46 -5.05 -6.52 -23.74
C GLY A 46 -5.78 -7.64 -23.00
N ASP A 47 -6.09 -8.71 -23.72
CA ASP A 47 -6.79 -9.89 -23.20
C ASP A 47 -6.02 -11.21 -23.42
N ASN A 48 -4.83 -11.11 -24.04
CA ASN A 48 -3.89 -12.20 -24.31
C ASN A 48 -2.45 -11.68 -24.27
N ALA A 49 -1.45 -12.52 -24.47
CA ALA A 49 -0.03 -12.16 -24.38
C ALA A 49 0.48 -11.26 -25.50
N ASP A 50 -0.21 -11.15 -26.65
CA ASP A 50 0.37 -10.63 -27.91
C ASP A 50 0.86 -9.18 -27.83
N GLY A 51 0.24 -8.33 -27.01
CA GLY A 51 0.62 -6.91 -26.87
C GLY A 51 1.34 -6.58 -25.57
N PHE A 52 1.71 -7.59 -24.78
CA PHE A 52 2.24 -7.36 -23.43
C PHE A 52 3.57 -6.63 -23.44
N ASP A 53 4.49 -6.98 -24.33
CA ASP A 53 5.84 -6.38 -24.38
C ASP A 53 5.77 -4.90 -24.77
N ASP A 54 4.95 -4.54 -25.74
CA ASP A 54 4.72 -3.15 -26.13
C ASP A 54 4.07 -2.36 -25.01
N TRP A 55 3.10 -2.97 -24.32
CA TRP A 55 2.47 -2.40 -23.15
C TRP A 55 3.47 -2.16 -21.99
N LEU A 56 4.32 -3.17 -21.71
CA LEU A 56 5.33 -3.07 -20.65
C LEU A 56 6.35 -1.96 -20.95
N ALA A 57 6.76 -1.85 -22.23
CA ALA A 57 7.63 -0.76 -22.66
C ALA A 57 6.99 0.63 -22.45
N ALA A 58 5.70 0.78 -22.78
CA ALA A 58 4.97 2.01 -22.52
C ALA A 58 4.75 2.26 -21.03
N PHE A 59 4.48 1.22 -20.24
CA PHE A 59 4.36 1.35 -18.78
C PHE A 59 5.69 1.77 -18.12
N LYS A 60 6.85 1.30 -18.59
CA LYS A 60 8.17 1.76 -18.12
C LYS A 60 8.33 3.28 -18.30
N GLN A 61 7.82 3.85 -19.42
CA GLN A 61 7.84 5.29 -19.65
C GLN A 61 6.86 6.03 -18.71
N GLU A 62 5.70 5.44 -18.46
CA GLU A 62 4.74 5.99 -17.48
C GLU A 62 5.35 6.01 -16.07
N ALA A 63 5.99 4.92 -15.64
CA ALA A 63 6.65 4.83 -14.33
C ALA A 63 7.76 5.89 -14.20
N ALA A 64 8.58 6.09 -15.23
CA ALA A 64 9.58 7.15 -15.25
C ALA A 64 8.95 8.54 -15.13
N SER A 65 7.84 8.78 -15.85
CA SER A 65 7.07 10.03 -15.78
C SER A 65 6.43 10.24 -14.40
N ALA A 66 6.10 9.17 -13.69
CA ALA A 66 5.60 9.16 -12.31
C ALA A 66 6.71 9.34 -11.25
N GLY A 67 7.97 9.55 -11.68
CA GLY A 67 9.11 9.82 -10.80
C GLY A 67 9.84 8.58 -10.30
N ILE A 68 9.62 7.42 -10.89
CA ILE A 68 10.41 6.21 -10.58
C ILE A 68 11.76 6.29 -11.32
N SER A 69 12.84 6.01 -10.61
CA SER A 69 14.18 6.05 -11.19
C SER A 69 14.40 4.93 -12.23
N GLY A 70 15.20 5.21 -13.26
CA GLY A 70 15.49 4.23 -14.30
C GLY A 70 16.14 2.94 -13.75
N SER A 71 16.96 3.04 -12.71
CA SER A 71 17.56 1.87 -12.06
C SER A 71 16.53 0.96 -11.39
N VAL A 72 15.53 1.54 -10.74
CA VAL A 72 14.41 0.77 -10.12
C VAL A 72 13.56 0.12 -11.20
N ILE A 73 13.22 0.86 -12.25
CA ILE A 73 12.42 0.32 -13.37
C ILE A 73 13.15 -0.88 -14.00
N GLU A 74 14.43 -0.74 -14.26
CA GLU A 74 15.24 -1.81 -14.86
C GLU A 74 15.37 -3.01 -13.93
N SER A 75 15.71 -2.81 -12.65
CA SER A 75 15.88 -3.91 -11.72
C SER A 75 14.58 -4.68 -11.44
N ALA A 76 13.44 -4.00 -11.46
CA ALA A 76 12.14 -4.59 -11.12
C ALA A 76 11.40 -5.17 -12.32
N LEU A 77 11.61 -4.62 -13.54
CA LEU A 77 10.81 -4.94 -14.72
C LEU A 77 11.64 -5.53 -15.88
N ALA A 78 12.94 -5.89 -15.67
CA ALA A 78 13.76 -6.47 -16.73
C ALA A 78 13.25 -7.85 -17.18
N ASP A 79 12.93 -8.71 -16.22
CA ASP A 79 12.59 -10.12 -16.45
C ASP A 79 11.07 -10.38 -16.36
N VAL A 80 10.25 -9.32 -16.39
CA VAL A 80 8.79 -9.45 -16.31
C VAL A 80 8.24 -9.90 -17.65
N ALA A 81 7.46 -10.98 -17.61
CA ALA A 81 6.73 -11.53 -18.76
C ALA A 81 5.26 -11.75 -18.40
N TYR A 82 4.41 -11.87 -19.43
CA TYR A 82 3.00 -12.24 -19.23
C TYR A 82 2.88 -13.65 -18.65
N ASP A 83 1.99 -13.82 -17.67
CA ASP A 83 1.80 -15.08 -16.96
C ASP A 83 0.34 -15.55 -17.03
N ASP A 84 0.10 -16.59 -17.85
CA ASP A 84 -1.22 -17.21 -18.00
C ASP A 84 -1.76 -17.81 -16.71
N GLN A 85 -0.89 -18.22 -15.77
CA GLN A 85 -1.32 -18.77 -14.49
C GLN A 85 -1.99 -17.68 -13.65
N VAL A 86 -1.45 -16.46 -13.67
CA VAL A 86 -2.04 -15.29 -12.99
C VAL A 86 -3.45 -15.04 -13.53
N ILE A 87 -3.62 -15.06 -14.85
CA ILE A 87 -4.93 -14.88 -15.49
C ILE A 87 -5.87 -16.02 -15.14
N SER A 88 -5.38 -17.25 -15.13
CA SER A 88 -6.18 -18.42 -14.75
C SER A 88 -6.71 -18.30 -13.32
N HIS A 89 -5.89 -17.86 -12.37
CA HIS A 89 -6.30 -17.58 -10.99
C HIS A 89 -7.33 -16.45 -10.94
N ASP A 90 -7.11 -15.37 -11.67
CA ASP A 90 -8.01 -14.23 -11.73
C ASP A 90 -9.39 -14.58 -12.27
N ARG A 91 -9.47 -15.39 -13.32
CA ARG A 91 -10.74 -15.88 -13.92
C ARG A 91 -11.38 -16.99 -13.10
N GLY A 92 -10.58 -17.75 -12.36
CA GLY A 92 -11.02 -18.86 -11.51
C GLY A 92 -11.68 -18.42 -10.19
N GLN A 93 -11.66 -17.14 -9.84
CA GLN A 93 -12.31 -16.63 -8.63
C GLN A 93 -13.82 -16.85 -8.70
N ARG A 94 -14.32 -17.80 -7.91
CA ARG A 94 -15.75 -17.99 -7.71
C ARG A 94 -16.19 -17.12 -6.53
N ALA A 95 -17.28 -16.38 -6.72
CA ALA A 95 -17.92 -15.66 -5.62
C ALA A 95 -18.13 -16.61 -4.43
N PHE A 96 -17.93 -16.14 -3.20
CA PHE A 96 -18.15 -16.92 -1.98
C PHE A 96 -19.62 -17.34 -1.88
N GLN A 97 -19.93 -18.56 -2.32
CA GLN A 97 -21.28 -19.14 -2.22
C GLN A 97 -21.46 -19.99 -0.95
N GLN A 98 -20.41 -20.10 -0.12
CA GLN A 98 -20.47 -20.89 1.11
C GLN A 98 -21.16 -20.12 2.21
N ASN A 99 -22.03 -20.80 2.96
CA ASN A 99 -22.54 -20.22 4.20
C ASN A 99 -21.43 -20.10 5.26
N PHE A 100 -21.68 -19.24 6.26
CA PHE A 100 -20.69 -18.94 7.29
C PHE A 100 -20.19 -20.20 8.03
N ALA A 101 -21.10 -21.11 8.42
CA ALA A 101 -20.73 -22.30 9.18
C ALA A 101 -19.76 -23.21 8.40
N GLN A 102 -20.03 -23.43 7.11
CA GLN A 102 -19.18 -24.24 6.24
C GLN A 102 -17.80 -23.57 6.00
N PHE A 103 -17.81 -22.26 5.79
CA PHE A 103 -16.57 -21.51 5.58
C PHE A 103 -15.70 -21.51 6.83
N ALA A 104 -16.29 -21.18 8.00
CA ALA A 104 -15.58 -21.14 9.27
C ALA A 104 -15.04 -22.52 9.68
N ALA A 105 -15.82 -23.61 9.53
CA ALA A 105 -15.39 -24.96 9.85
C ALA A 105 -14.15 -25.41 9.07
N ARG A 106 -14.02 -24.97 7.81
CA ARG A 106 -12.84 -25.27 6.98
C ARG A 106 -11.62 -24.43 7.32
N ARG A 107 -11.80 -23.24 7.89
CA ARG A 107 -10.75 -22.25 8.14
C ARG A 107 -10.29 -22.26 9.60
N VAL A 108 -11.20 -22.38 10.58
CA VAL A 108 -10.90 -22.40 12.01
C VAL A 108 -10.72 -23.85 12.49
N THR A 109 -9.63 -24.47 12.05
CA THR A 109 -9.34 -25.87 12.35
C THR A 109 -8.69 -26.04 13.72
N ALA A 110 -8.77 -27.25 14.29
CA ALA A 110 -8.07 -27.59 15.55
C ALA A 110 -6.55 -27.37 15.45
N TYR A 111 -5.96 -27.61 14.27
CA TYR A 111 -4.54 -27.32 14.02
C TYR A 111 -4.24 -25.83 14.14
N ARG A 112 -4.99 -24.96 13.42
CA ARG A 112 -4.79 -23.50 13.47
C ARG A 112 -5.01 -22.94 14.86
N LEU A 113 -6.01 -23.45 15.60
CA LEU A 113 -6.23 -23.06 16.99
C LEU A 113 -5.04 -23.40 17.89
N ARG A 114 -4.51 -24.62 17.81
CA ARG A 114 -3.34 -25.01 18.60
C ARG A 114 -2.11 -24.18 18.23
N LYS A 115 -1.80 -24.07 16.93
CA LYS A 115 -0.67 -23.28 16.46
C LYS A 115 -0.81 -21.79 16.84
N GLY A 116 -1.99 -21.21 16.66
CA GLY A 116 -2.28 -19.83 17.05
C GLY A 116 -2.08 -19.57 18.55
N LYS A 117 -2.54 -20.49 19.42
CA LYS A 117 -2.29 -20.40 20.87
C LYS A 117 -0.80 -20.45 21.22
N THR A 118 -0.04 -21.31 20.54
CA THR A 118 1.43 -21.37 20.72
C THR A 118 2.07 -20.04 20.28
N LEU A 119 1.65 -19.48 19.14
CA LEU A 119 2.19 -18.23 18.62
C LEU A 119 1.84 -17.01 19.52
N LEU A 120 0.65 -16.98 20.12
CA LEU A 120 0.31 -15.97 21.12
C LEU A 120 1.29 -15.94 22.29
N LEU A 121 1.77 -17.11 22.72
CA LEU A 121 2.78 -17.21 23.78
C LEU A 121 4.18 -16.85 23.27
N SER A 122 4.56 -17.36 22.09
CA SER A 122 5.89 -17.13 21.51
C SER A 122 6.16 -15.67 21.17
N TYR A 123 5.13 -14.92 20.77
CA TYR A 123 5.19 -13.50 20.40
C TYR A 123 4.54 -12.58 21.45
N ALA A 124 4.41 -13.03 22.72
CA ALA A 124 3.68 -12.29 23.76
C ALA A 124 4.19 -10.86 23.93
N GLU A 125 5.52 -10.67 23.95
CA GLU A 125 6.12 -9.34 24.09
C GLU A 125 5.78 -8.41 22.90
N ALA A 126 5.83 -8.95 21.68
CA ALA A 126 5.46 -8.21 20.47
C ALA A 126 3.97 -7.83 20.47
N PHE A 127 3.09 -8.77 20.84
CA PHE A 127 1.66 -8.49 20.96
C PHE A 127 1.36 -7.44 22.03
N ASP A 128 2.05 -7.47 23.17
CA ASP A 128 1.93 -6.46 24.21
C ASP A 128 2.34 -5.07 23.70
N LYS A 129 3.44 -4.97 22.95
CA LYS A 129 3.89 -3.71 22.30
C LYS A 129 2.85 -3.21 21.31
N ILE A 130 2.36 -4.10 20.43
CA ILE A 130 1.39 -3.80 19.39
C ILE A 130 0.06 -3.34 20.00
N GLU A 131 -0.46 -4.07 21.00
CA GLU A 131 -1.72 -3.72 21.67
C GLU A 131 -1.62 -2.39 22.41
N ARG A 132 -0.50 -2.14 23.11
CA ARG A 132 -0.27 -0.81 23.73
C ARG A 132 -0.26 0.33 22.72
N ARG A 133 0.27 0.11 21.52
CA ARG A 133 0.40 1.16 20.50
C ARG A 133 -0.87 1.35 19.68
N TYR A 134 -1.48 0.26 19.21
CA TYR A 134 -2.57 0.29 18.25
C TYR A 134 -3.94 -0.09 18.84
N GLY A 135 -3.97 -0.71 20.02
CA GLY A 135 -5.22 -1.13 20.68
C GLY A 135 -5.83 -2.40 20.11
N VAL A 136 -5.11 -3.13 19.25
CA VAL A 136 -5.57 -4.38 18.63
C VAL A 136 -4.98 -5.56 19.40
N PRO A 137 -5.80 -6.46 19.96
CA PRO A 137 -5.29 -7.57 20.77
C PRO A 137 -4.70 -8.69 19.91
N GLY A 138 -3.72 -9.41 20.45
CA GLY A 138 -3.01 -10.50 19.79
C GLY A 138 -3.92 -11.55 19.15
N PRO A 139 -5.00 -12.03 19.79
CA PRO A 139 -5.92 -13.00 19.18
C PRO A 139 -6.50 -12.59 17.82
N VAL A 140 -6.81 -11.31 17.63
CA VAL A 140 -7.31 -10.81 16.33
C VAL A 140 -6.23 -10.84 15.26
N LEU A 141 -5.01 -10.43 15.61
CA LEU A 141 -3.87 -10.44 14.70
C LEU A 141 -3.47 -11.85 14.29
N VAL A 142 -3.44 -12.78 15.25
CA VAL A 142 -3.16 -14.20 14.99
C VAL A 142 -4.26 -14.85 14.14
N ALA A 143 -5.53 -14.47 14.34
CA ALA A 143 -6.63 -14.96 13.51
C ALA A 143 -6.47 -14.52 12.04
N ILE A 144 -6.16 -13.26 11.80
CA ILE A 144 -5.87 -12.74 10.45
C ILE A 144 -4.67 -13.47 9.86
N TRP A 145 -3.55 -13.53 10.57
CA TRP A 145 -2.31 -14.18 10.12
C TRP A 145 -2.54 -15.65 9.74
N GLY A 146 -3.32 -16.37 10.56
CA GLY A 146 -3.65 -17.77 10.30
C GLY A 146 -4.57 -17.96 9.10
N LEU A 147 -5.49 -17.03 8.84
CA LEU A 147 -6.41 -17.11 7.71
C LEU A 147 -5.75 -16.71 6.38
N GLU A 148 -4.84 -15.74 6.40
CA GLU A 148 -4.17 -15.25 5.20
C GLU A 148 -3.11 -16.24 4.69
N THR A 149 -2.18 -16.63 5.55
CA THR A 149 -0.96 -17.34 5.10
C THR A 149 -0.62 -18.58 5.91
N GLU A 150 -1.55 -19.14 6.71
CA GLU A 150 -1.19 -20.24 7.63
C GLU A 150 -0.03 -19.86 8.57
N PHE A 151 -0.05 -18.62 9.06
CA PHE A 151 1.02 -18.05 9.92
C PHE A 151 2.37 -17.93 9.19
N GLY A 152 2.36 -17.38 8.00
CA GLY A 152 3.53 -17.14 7.17
C GLY A 152 3.99 -18.35 6.33
N ALA A 153 3.37 -19.53 6.50
CA ALA A 153 3.80 -20.73 5.76
C ALA A 153 3.30 -20.80 4.31
N GLY A 154 2.33 -19.97 3.94
CA GLY A 154 1.67 -20.00 2.64
C GLY A 154 1.48 -18.60 2.05
N SER A 155 2.50 -17.77 2.04
CA SER A 155 2.43 -16.41 1.52
C SER A 155 2.32 -16.34 -0.02
N GLY A 156 2.47 -17.46 -0.71
CA GLY A 156 2.55 -17.54 -2.16
C GLY A 156 3.98 -17.41 -2.67
N ASP A 157 4.16 -17.71 -3.97
CA ASP A 157 5.48 -17.72 -4.60
C ASP A 157 5.47 -17.06 -6.00
N PHE A 158 4.43 -16.31 -6.33
CA PHE A 158 4.41 -15.53 -7.56
C PHE A 158 5.34 -14.34 -7.46
N PRO A 159 6.18 -14.08 -8.48
CA PRO A 159 6.92 -12.83 -8.55
C PRO A 159 5.92 -11.67 -8.62
N THR A 160 5.97 -10.77 -7.65
CA THR A 160 4.98 -9.70 -7.50
C THR A 160 4.90 -8.80 -8.74
N PHE A 161 6.05 -8.46 -9.33
CA PHE A 161 6.09 -7.61 -10.52
C PHE A 161 5.46 -8.30 -11.74
N THR A 162 5.71 -9.60 -11.94
CA THR A 162 5.07 -10.40 -12.99
C THR A 162 3.56 -10.47 -12.78
N ALA A 163 3.12 -10.77 -11.56
CA ALA A 163 1.70 -10.86 -11.23
C ALA A 163 0.98 -9.52 -11.47
N LEU A 164 1.53 -8.43 -10.93
CA LEU A 164 0.94 -7.10 -11.07
C LEU A 164 0.97 -6.59 -12.51
N ALA A 165 2.07 -6.81 -13.25
CA ALA A 165 2.16 -6.38 -14.64
C ALA A 165 1.15 -7.14 -15.54
N THR A 166 1.02 -8.45 -15.36
CA THR A 166 0.02 -9.26 -16.05
C THR A 166 -1.40 -8.75 -15.80
N LEU A 167 -1.76 -8.50 -14.53
CA LEU A 167 -3.07 -7.99 -14.16
C LEU A 167 -3.28 -6.51 -14.55
N ALA A 168 -2.22 -5.71 -14.58
CA ALA A 168 -2.26 -4.33 -15.04
C ALA A 168 -2.46 -4.24 -16.56
N TYR A 169 -1.93 -5.20 -17.31
CA TYR A 169 -2.16 -5.33 -18.73
C TYR A 169 -3.56 -5.86 -19.03
N ASP A 170 -4.09 -6.81 -18.28
CA ASP A 170 -5.43 -7.36 -18.47
C ASP A 170 -6.53 -6.28 -18.34
N CYS A 171 -7.41 -6.18 -19.35
CA CYS A 171 -8.41 -5.12 -19.42
C CYS A 171 -9.44 -5.14 -18.28
N ARG A 172 -9.63 -6.26 -17.61
CA ARG A 172 -10.70 -6.42 -16.60
C ARG A 172 -10.55 -5.48 -15.40
N ARG A 173 -9.32 -5.30 -14.92
CA ARG A 173 -9.01 -4.45 -13.76
C ARG A 173 -7.72 -3.64 -13.95
N SER A 174 -7.38 -3.32 -15.22
CA SER A 174 -6.14 -2.66 -15.60
C SER A 174 -5.81 -1.44 -14.73
N GLY A 175 -6.74 -0.52 -14.58
CA GLY A 175 -6.51 0.71 -13.82
C GLY A 175 -6.13 0.47 -12.36
N GLN A 176 -6.76 -0.52 -11.71
CA GLN A 176 -6.42 -0.91 -10.34
C GLN A 176 -4.99 -1.43 -10.25
N PHE A 177 -4.66 -2.43 -11.07
CA PHE A 177 -3.35 -3.10 -10.97
C PHE A 177 -2.19 -2.27 -11.52
N ARG A 178 -2.44 -1.31 -12.42
CA ARG A 178 -1.43 -0.31 -12.80
C ARG A 178 -1.03 0.57 -11.61
N ALA A 179 -1.99 0.98 -10.78
CA ALA A 179 -1.69 1.72 -9.56
C ALA A 179 -0.89 0.86 -8.57
N GLU A 180 -1.27 -0.39 -8.37
CA GLU A 180 -0.53 -1.32 -7.50
C GLU A 180 0.89 -1.60 -8.02
N LEU A 181 1.08 -1.74 -9.33
CA LEU A 181 2.41 -1.92 -9.93
C LEU A 181 3.30 -0.69 -9.74
N LEU A 182 2.77 0.52 -9.88
CA LEU A 182 3.49 1.75 -9.55
C LEU A 182 3.85 1.80 -8.06
N ASP A 183 2.95 1.39 -7.19
CA ASP A 183 3.20 1.36 -5.75
C ASP A 183 4.24 0.29 -5.37
N ALA A 184 4.27 -0.86 -6.06
CA ALA A 184 5.34 -1.84 -5.91
C ALA A 184 6.72 -1.27 -6.28
N LEU A 185 6.82 -0.50 -7.38
CA LEU A 185 8.06 0.22 -7.74
C LEU A 185 8.46 1.27 -6.69
N ARG A 186 7.48 1.94 -6.05
CA ARG A 186 7.75 2.89 -4.97
C ARG A 186 8.31 2.22 -3.71
N ILE A 187 7.90 1.00 -3.40
CA ILE A 187 8.47 0.19 -2.29
C ILE A 187 9.96 -0.04 -2.54
N VAL A 188 10.31 -0.49 -3.75
CA VAL A 188 11.72 -0.67 -4.14
C VAL A 188 12.49 0.65 -4.11
N GLN A 189 11.91 1.73 -4.63
CA GLN A 189 12.56 3.05 -4.66
C GLN A 189 12.81 3.62 -3.26
N ARG A 190 11.97 3.29 -2.28
CA ARG A 190 12.20 3.63 -0.86
C ARG A 190 13.33 2.81 -0.23
N GLY A 191 13.74 1.71 -0.86
CA GLY A 191 14.71 0.77 -0.31
C GLY A 191 14.15 -0.11 0.80
N ASP A 192 12.84 -0.31 0.83
CA ASP A 192 12.20 -1.17 1.82
C ASP A 192 12.41 -2.66 1.49
N LEU A 193 12.28 -3.01 0.21
CA LEU A 193 12.45 -4.38 -0.30
C LEU A 193 13.19 -4.35 -1.65
N GLU A 194 13.98 -5.37 -1.89
CA GLU A 194 14.56 -5.62 -3.22
C GLU A 194 13.53 -6.34 -4.12
N PRO A 195 13.56 -6.12 -5.46
CA PRO A 195 12.62 -6.79 -6.38
C PRO A 195 12.60 -8.31 -6.24
N SER A 196 13.74 -8.94 -6.00
CA SER A 196 13.88 -10.38 -5.82
C SER A 196 13.19 -10.93 -4.57
N GLN A 197 13.03 -10.11 -3.54
CA GLN A 197 12.32 -10.46 -2.31
C GLN A 197 10.80 -10.37 -2.47
N MET A 198 10.33 -9.59 -3.46
CA MET A 198 8.90 -9.33 -3.66
C MET A 198 8.23 -10.52 -4.34
N ARG A 199 7.87 -11.49 -3.51
CA ARG A 199 7.10 -12.69 -3.90
C ARG A 199 5.89 -12.82 -2.97
N GLY A 200 4.78 -13.30 -3.52
CA GLY A 200 3.55 -13.41 -2.74
C GLY A 200 2.42 -14.11 -3.48
N ALA A 201 1.19 -13.71 -3.24
CA ALA A 201 0.05 -14.29 -3.93
C ALA A 201 -0.04 -13.84 -5.40
N TRP A 202 -0.89 -14.54 -6.14
CA TRP A 202 -1.06 -14.34 -7.58
C TRP A 202 -1.63 -12.95 -7.98
N ALA A 203 -2.27 -12.23 -7.06
CA ALA A 203 -2.76 -10.88 -7.32
C ALA A 203 -1.80 -9.78 -6.82
N GLY A 204 -0.56 -10.16 -6.47
CA GLY A 204 0.51 -9.23 -6.11
C GLY A 204 0.52 -8.81 -4.65
N GLU A 205 -0.27 -9.49 -3.80
CA GLU A 205 -0.22 -9.29 -2.35
C GLU A 205 1.12 -9.76 -1.80
N LEU A 206 1.62 -9.04 -0.79
CA LEU A 206 2.94 -9.22 -0.18
C LEU A 206 2.84 -9.65 1.28
N GLY A 207 3.78 -10.48 1.67
CA GLY A 207 4.08 -10.76 3.06
C GLY A 207 3.06 -11.63 3.77
N GLN A 208 3.28 -11.78 5.07
CA GLN A 208 2.61 -12.77 5.91
C GLN A 208 1.14 -12.47 6.17
N THR A 209 0.69 -11.24 5.91
CA THR A 209 -0.72 -10.83 6.04
C THR A 209 -1.31 -10.29 4.73
N GLN A 210 -0.64 -10.55 3.59
CA GLN A 210 -1.17 -10.33 2.24
C GLN A 210 -1.56 -8.87 1.96
N PHE A 211 -0.62 -7.95 2.17
CA PHE A 211 -0.81 -6.55 1.82
C PHE A 211 -0.61 -6.30 0.33
N LEU A 212 -1.54 -5.59 -0.30
CA LEU A 212 -1.27 -4.98 -1.59
C LEU A 212 -0.21 -3.88 -1.46
N PRO A 213 0.57 -3.58 -2.52
CA PRO A 213 1.60 -2.53 -2.48
C PRO A 213 1.10 -1.17 -1.97
N SER A 214 -0.08 -0.73 -2.39
CA SER A 214 -0.71 0.49 -1.89
C SER A 214 -0.98 0.45 -0.39
N THR A 215 -1.41 -0.70 0.12
CA THR A 215 -1.64 -0.93 1.55
C THR A 215 -0.32 -0.95 2.31
N TYR A 216 0.72 -1.57 1.73
CA TYR A 216 2.08 -1.56 2.26
C TYR A 216 2.58 -0.12 2.43
N LEU A 217 2.58 0.69 1.37
CA LEU A 217 3.07 2.07 1.41
C LEU A 217 2.36 2.92 2.45
N LYS A 218 1.09 2.64 2.69
CA LYS A 218 0.24 3.44 3.58
C LYS A 218 0.29 3.00 5.04
N TYR A 219 0.42 1.70 5.29
CA TYR A 219 0.23 1.15 6.63
C TYR A 219 1.38 0.32 7.16
N ALA A 220 2.39 -0.04 6.35
CA ALA A 220 3.53 -0.79 6.84
C ALA A 220 4.31 0.00 7.88
N VAL A 221 4.60 -0.65 9.00
CA VAL A 221 5.33 -0.08 10.14
C VAL A 221 6.19 -1.15 10.80
N GLY A 222 7.42 -0.80 11.15
CA GLY A 222 8.25 -1.67 11.98
C GLY A 222 7.73 -1.71 13.42
N VAL A 223 7.75 -2.87 14.04
CA VAL A 223 7.32 -3.06 15.45
C VAL A 223 8.13 -2.17 16.40
N ASP A 224 9.42 -2.02 16.14
CA ASP A 224 10.35 -1.17 16.90
C ASP A 224 10.54 0.25 16.31
N GLY A 225 9.73 0.63 15.32
CA GLY A 225 9.82 1.92 14.64
C GLY A 225 10.92 1.99 13.58
N ALA A 226 11.43 0.84 13.11
CA ALA A 226 12.39 0.76 12.03
C ALA A 226 11.83 1.40 10.74
N ARG A 227 12.72 1.96 9.89
CA ARG A 227 12.34 2.57 8.61
C ARG A 227 12.15 1.55 7.51
N ALA A 228 13.05 0.58 7.40
CA ALA A 228 12.88 -0.55 6.51
C ALA A 228 11.93 -1.55 7.20
N VAL A 229 10.80 -1.82 6.57
CA VAL A 229 9.76 -2.69 7.10
C VAL A 229 9.71 -3.95 6.26
N ASP A 230 9.82 -5.10 6.89
CA ASP A 230 9.77 -6.38 6.21
C ASP A 230 8.50 -7.14 6.60
N LEU A 231 7.50 -7.16 5.71
CA LEU A 231 6.27 -7.93 5.89
C LEU A 231 6.40 -9.39 5.43
N ILE A 232 7.53 -9.76 4.81
CA ILE A 232 7.77 -11.09 4.22
C ILE A 232 8.42 -11.99 5.25
N ASP A 233 9.59 -11.61 5.75
CA ASP A 233 10.40 -12.43 6.63
C ASP A 233 10.26 -12.05 8.11
N ASN A 234 9.71 -10.87 8.42
CA ASN A 234 9.51 -10.40 9.79
C ASN A 234 8.02 -10.42 10.20
N ALA A 235 7.64 -11.46 10.95
CA ALA A 235 6.27 -11.61 11.44
C ALA A 235 5.82 -10.46 12.35
N GLU A 236 6.71 -9.91 13.18
CA GLU A 236 6.36 -8.81 14.10
C GLU A 236 6.01 -7.54 13.34
N ASP A 237 6.73 -7.21 12.26
CA ASP A 237 6.43 -6.08 11.38
C ASP A 237 5.10 -6.31 10.63
N ALA A 238 4.85 -7.53 10.14
CA ALA A 238 3.59 -7.87 9.50
C ALA A 238 2.39 -7.70 10.45
N LEU A 239 2.52 -8.17 11.70
CA LEU A 239 1.49 -8.06 12.73
C LEU A 239 1.29 -6.60 13.20
N ALA A 240 2.38 -5.84 13.37
CA ALA A 240 2.30 -4.42 13.71
C ALA A 240 1.64 -3.60 12.60
N SER A 241 1.95 -3.90 11.34
CA SER A 241 1.35 -3.26 10.17
C SER A 241 -0.14 -3.58 10.05
N THR A 242 -0.53 -4.83 10.30
CA THR A 242 -1.93 -5.24 10.37
C THR A 242 -2.70 -4.48 11.46
N ALA A 243 -2.10 -4.33 12.64
CA ALA A 243 -2.70 -3.57 13.73
C ALA A 243 -2.82 -2.06 13.38
N ASN A 244 -1.81 -1.50 12.72
CA ASN A 244 -1.83 -0.11 12.24
C ASN A 244 -2.94 0.10 11.19
N PHE A 245 -3.12 -0.84 10.26
CA PHE A 245 -4.24 -0.83 9.32
C PHE A 245 -5.58 -0.82 10.05
N LEU A 246 -5.83 -1.79 10.93
CA LEU A 246 -7.10 -1.87 11.67
C LEU A 246 -7.38 -0.62 12.48
N ARG A 247 -6.37 -0.06 13.16
CA ARG A 247 -6.50 1.22 13.86
C ARG A 247 -6.90 2.35 12.91
N ALA A 248 -6.24 2.47 11.77
CA ALA A 248 -6.54 3.50 10.77
C ALA A 248 -7.96 3.34 10.18
N LYS A 249 -8.49 2.11 10.20
CA LYS A 249 -9.86 1.76 9.77
C LYS A 249 -10.90 1.85 10.89
N GLY A 250 -10.54 2.44 12.02
CA GLY A 250 -11.48 2.77 13.09
C GLY A 250 -11.54 1.77 14.24
N TRP A 251 -10.55 0.88 14.37
CA TRP A 251 -10.47 -0.01 15.54
C TRP A 251 -10.44 0.79 16.84
N LYS A 252 -11.28 0.39 17.78
CA LYS A 252 -11.43 1.00 19.12
C LYS A 252 -10.88 0.05 20.18
N ARG A 253 -9.88 0.51 20.92
CA ARG A 253 -9.28 -0.27 22.02
C ARG A 253 -10.34 -0.71 23.01
N GLY A 254 -10.29 -1.97 23.42
CA GLY A 254 -11.18 -2.55 24.43
C GLY A 254 -12.65 -2.74 24.01
N ALA A 255 -13.00 -2.39 22.76
CA ALA A 255 -14.33 -2.70 22.24
C ALA A 255 -14.35 -4.09 21.59
N GLY A 256 -15.53 -4.71 21.56
CA GLY A 256 -15.71 -6.01 20.94
C GLY A 256 -15.66 -5.97 19.42
N TRP A 257 -15.50 -7.14 18.80
CA TRP A 257 -15.26 -7.32 17.35
C TRP A 257 -16.25 -8.28 16.66
N ASP A 258 -17.24 -8.81 17.38
CA ASP A 258 -18.30 -9.61 16.77
C ASP A 258 -19.23 -8.80 15.89
N GLU A 259 -20.01 -9.48 15.08
CA GLU A 259 -21.03 -8.83 14.27
C GLU A 259 -21.95 -7.94 15.13
N GLY A 260 -22.09 -6.69 14.71
CA GLY A 260 -22.85 -5.68 15.47
C GLY A 260 -22.05 -4.95 16.54
N GLN A 261 -20.81 -5.37 16.85
CA GLN A 261 -19.91 -4.68 17.77
C GLN A 261 -19.04 -3.63 17.08
N PRO A 262 -18.47 -2.66 17.82
CA PRO A 262 -17.82 -1.49 17.22
C PRO A 262 -16.63 -1.78 16.30
N ASN A 263 -15.88 -2.88 16.52
CA ASN A 263 -14.71 -3.22 15.74
C ASN A 263 -15.00 -4.12 14.55
N PHE A 264 -16.22 -4.62 14.39
CA PHE A 264 -16.57 -5.47 13.26
C PHE A 264 -16.39 -4.74 11.91
N ALA A 265 -16.71 -3.44 11.87
CA ALA A 265 -16.49 -2.62 10.67
C ALA A 265 -15.03 -2.57 10.24
N ALA A 266 -14.08 -2.53 11.19
CA ALA A 266 -12.64 -2.56 10.87
C ALA A 266 -12.21 -3.92 10.29
N LEU A 267 -12.83 -5.03 10.72
CA LEU A 267 -12.61 -6.35 10.11
C LEU A 267 -13.19 -6.44 8.68
N GLN A 268 -14.30 -5.76 8.41
CA GLN A 268 -14.86 -5.66 7.05
C GLN A 268 -14.00 -4.79 6.13
N GLU A 269 -13.28 -3.81 6.67
CA GLU A 269 -12.27 -3.05 5.92
C GLU A 269 -11.04 -3.89 5.59
N TRP A 270 -10.72 -4.89 6.43
CA TRP A 270 -9.67 -5.86 6.13
C TRP A 270 -10.08 -6.76 4.95
N ASN A 271 -11.28 -7.31 5.01
CA ASN A 271 -11.85 -8.12 3.93
C ASN A 271 -13.35 -7.86 3.83
N SER A 272 -13.80 -7.33 2.70
CA SER A 272 -15.18 -6.90 2.47
C SER A 272 -16.21 -8.04 2.44
N ALA A 273 -15.77 -9.32 2.33
CA ALA A 273 -16.66 -10.46 2.39
C ALA A 273 -17.17 -10.67 3.83
N PRO A 274 -18.48 -10.52 4.12
CA PRO A 274 -18.99 -10.64 5.50
C PRO A 274 -18.66 -11.98 6.15
N VAL A 275 -18.65 -13.07 5.37
CA VAL A 275 -18.30 -14.40 5.86
C VAL A 275 -16.86 -14.45 6.35
N TYR A 276 -15.95 -13.69 5.74
CA TYR A 276 -14.54 -13.62 6.13
C TYR A 276 -14.37 -12.85 7.45
N ALA A 277 -14.96 -11.65 7.55
CA ALA A 277 -14.91 -10.85 8.77
C ALA A 277 -15.49 -11.60 9.99
N LYS A 278 -16.63 -12.29 9.82
CA LYS A 278 -17.20 -13.18 10.86
C LYS A 278 -16.25 -14.32 11.22
N THR A 279 -15.49 -14.84 10.26
CA THR A 279 -14.54 -15.94 10.54
C THR A 279 -13.31 -15.43 11.29
N ILE A 280 -12.83 -14.21 11.02
CA ILE A 280 -11.79 -13.57 11.83
C ILE A 280 -12.29 -13.43 13.28
N ALA A 281 -13.49 -12.89 13.50
CA ALA A 281 -14.08 -12.70 14.81
C ALA A 281 -14.16 -14.02 15.59
N LEU A 282 -14.79 -15.05 15.02
CA LEU A 282 -14.90 -16.37 15.62
C LEU A 282 -13.53 -16.98 15.96
N PHE A 283 -12.56 -16.84 15.06
CA PHE A 283 -11.22 -17.38 15.30
C PHE A 283 -10.53 -16.65 16.45
N ALA A 284 -10.63 -15.33 16.49
CA ALA A 284 -10.10 -14.49 17.57
C ALA A 284 -10.71 -14.87 18.93
N ASP A 285 -12.03 -15.07 19.00
CA ASP A 285 -12.70 -15.50 20.24
C ASP A 285 -12.21 -16.85 20.76
N LYS A 286 -12.09 -17.83 19.85
CA LYS A 286 -11.54 -19.15 20.22
C LYS A 286 -10.09 -19.10 20.66
N LEU A 287 -9.31 -18.18 20.15
CA LEU A 287 -7.94 -17.93 20.58
C LEU A 287 -7.88 -17.21 21.94
N ALA A 288 -8.78 -16.25 22.16
CA ALA A 288 -8.88 -15.52 23.43
C ALA A 288 -9.48 -16.38 24.58
N GLY A 289 -10.00 -17.57 24.27
CA GLY A 289 -10.65 -18.42 25.26
C GLY A 289 -12.08 -18.00 25.60
N VAL A 290 -12.67 -17.10 24.80
CA VAL A 290 -14.07 -16.74 24.93
C VAL A 290 -14.91 -17.94 24.50
N THR A 291 -15.67 -18.51 25.42
CA THR A 291 -16.63 -19.57 25.11
C THR A 291 -17.94 -18.94 24.61
N GLU A 292 -18.61 -19.60 23.66
CA GLU A 292 -19.90 -19.19 23.10
C GLU A 292 -21.04 -19.20 24.18
N SER A 293 -20.82 -18.58 25.33
CA SER A 293 -21.84 -18.49 26.39
C SER A 293 -22.60 -17.15 26.28
N GLY A 294 -23.38 -16.96 25.22
CA GLY A 294 -24.14 -15.71 25.07
C GLY A 294 -25.15 -15.63 23.90
N ALA A 295 -25.26 -16.67 23.08
CA ALA A 295 -26.16 -16.63 21.92
C ALA A 295 -27.56 -17.22 22.15
N GLU A 296 -27.87 -17.53 23.41
CA GLU A 296 -29.27 -17.91 23.81
C GLU A 296 -29.75 -16.99 24.94
N ARG A 297 -30.18 -15.78 24.59
CA ARG A 297 -31.20 -15.03 25.32
C ARG A 297 -31.93 -14.05 24.42
#